data_58a65cbba1a81767759348418789872e
#
_entry.id   58a65cbba1a81767759348418789872e
#
_cell.length_a   1.000
_cell.length_b   1.000
_cell.length_c   1.000
_cell.angle_alpha   90.00
_cell.angle_beta   90.00
_cell.angle_gamma   90.00
#
_symmetry.space_group_name_H-M   'P 1'
#
loop_
_entity.id
_entity.type
_entity.pdbx_description
1 polymer ?
#
loop_
_entity_poly.entity_id
_entity_poly.type
_entity_poly.pdbx_seq_one_letter_code
_entity_poly.pdbx_strand_id
1 'polypeptide(L)'
;MIHKFFYGLFLALGILICLFPLLGLTVTGPAPALGKERLAFSPKLKTETGGVNLQFLSDTCDYFRDHFSCRQELITLNAKLESDLLGDSASEEVVLGKDGWLFLAETMDDYQGMNQLSDRQVWAAAHTLSLIQEHAQRTGIRFLFTVAPNKNSLYPQFMPNASLRADGPGNLDRLYAALNDQGVACLDLRGEFQSQDRILYQRLDSHWSNLGAALACDRILAAIGKEPDAFYDPSRFIPVQNHQGDLYEMLYPTGTEKDIQYEPNPPLQFRYVRPIRSPEDLAIRTSCEGQEGSLLMFRDSFGNTLHSFMAESYEKAFFSRAMPYDLSLMNASQPDTLVIEIVQRHIPWLAQRAPKMYAPERELQLPAEQTDADADLSCVQDAHNDVLWCLSGTLNTPVDVDSPIYLLVNGTVYEASPVGETEGAFTAYLSEKATQAEVLYVRNGILCRTTDMTCIEKGETNR
;
A
#
# COMPACT_ATOMS: atom_id res chain seq x y z
N MET A 1 -21.71 14.26 58.58
CA MET A 1 -22.11 15.30 57.60
C MET A 1 -21.09 15.42 56.47
N ILE A 2 -19.81 15.49 56.76
CA ILE A 2 -18.69 15.63 55.81
C ILE A 2 -18.67 14.51 54.75
N HIS A 3 -18.79 13.22 55.11
CA HIS A 3 -18.81 12.13 54.15
C HIS A 3 -19.95 12.22 53.15
N LYS A 4 -21.17 12.61 53.57
CA LYS A 4 -22.33 12.77 52.65
C LYS A 4 -22.09 13.91 51.67
N PHE A 5 -21.40 14.97 52.08
CA PHE A 5 -21.01 16.06 51.19
C PHE A 5 -20.03 15.60 50.14
N PHE A 6 -18.98 14.85 50.50
CA PHE A 6 -18.02 14.31 49.53
C PHE A 6 -18.65 13.29 48.57
N TYR A 7 -19.56 12.43 49.02
CA TYR A 7 -20.32 11.55 48.17
C TYR A 7 -21.22 12.33 47.19
N GLY A 8 -21.91 13.36 47.68
CA GLY A 8 -22.72 14.22 46.83
C GLY A 8 -21.91 14.96 45.78
N LEU A 9 -20.74 15.49 46.17
CA LEU A 9 -19.81 16.14 45.25
C LEU A 9 -19.24 15.18 44.20
N PHE A 10 -18.86 13.98 44.60
CA PHE A 10 -18.38 12.92 43.70
C PHE A 10 -19.44 12.50 42.67
N LEU A 11 -20.68 12.28 43.14
CA LEU A 11 -21.82 11.95 42.25
C LEU A 11 -22.11 13.12 41.29
N ALA A 12 -22.14 14.36 41.78
CA ALA A 12 -22.38 15.52 40.95
C ALA A 12 -21.28 15.70 39.88
N LEU A 13 -20.01 15.50 40.25
CA LEU A 13 -18.90 15.53 39.32
C LEU A 13 -18.98 14.42 38.28
N GLY A 14 -19.30 13.18 38.68
CA GLY A 14 -19.50 12.06 37.77
C GLY A 14 -20.63 12.30 36.76
N ILE A 15 -21.78 12.82 37.24
CA ILE A 15 -22.90 13.20 36.36
C ILE A 15 -22.48 14.32 35.40
N LEU A 16 -21.76 15.34 35.88
CA LEU A 16 -21.29 16.45 35.05
C LEU A 16 -20.34 15.96 33.95
N ILE A 17 -19.39 15.09 34.28
CA ILE A 17 -18.45 14.50 33.33
C ILE A 17 -19.21 13.70 32.27
N CYS A 18 -20.23 12.90 32.64
CA CYS A 18 -21.04 12.13 31.69
C CYS A 18 -21.95 13.01 30.80
N LEU A 19 -22.48 14.10 31.34
CA LEU A 19 -23.38 14.99 30.61
C LEU A 19 -22.66 16.04 29.75
N PHE A 20 -21.41 16.36 30.10
CA PHE A 20 -20.63 17.40 29.42
C PHE A 20 -20.50 17.15 27.90
N PRO A 21 -20.16 15.94 27.41
CA PRO A 21 -20.05 15.68 25.97
C PRO A 21 -21.37 15.86 25.23
N LEU A 22 -22.49 15.47 25.87
CA LEU A 22 -23.84 15.60 25.30
C LEU A 22 -24.31 17.06 25.26
N LEU A 23 -24.12 17.81 26.36
CA LEU A 23 -24.45 19.23 26.41
C LEU A 23 -23.61 20.04 25.43
N GLY A 24 -22.33 19.71 25.34
CA GLY A 24 -21.42 20.33 24.37
C GLY A 24 -21.90 20.14 22.93
N LEU A 25 -22.30 18.93 22.55
CA LEU A 25 -22.83 18.64 21.19
C LEU A 25 -24.01 19.54 20.84
N THR A 26 -24.88 19.85 21.85
CA THR A 26 -26.04 20.73 21.62
C THR A 26 -25.70 22.22 21.57
N VAL A 27 -24.59 22.65 22.19
CA VAL A 27 -24.18 24.06 22.29
C VAL A 27 -23.16 24.44 21.20
N THR A 28 -22.17 23.61 20.95
CA THR A 28 -21.08 23.88 20.01
C THR A 28 -21.25 23.21 18.66
N GLY A 29 -22.24 22.31 18.53
CA GLY A 29 -22.42 21.45 17.36
C GLY A 29 -21.45 20.24 17.33
N PRO A 30 -21.54 19.43 16.27
CA PRO A 30 -20.72 18.24 16.12
C PRO A 30 -19.23 18.58 15.92
N ALA A 31 -18.36 17.81 16.57
CA ALA A 31 -16.92 17.91 16.35
C ALA A 31 -16.59 17.60 14.88
N PRO A 32 -15.70 18.35 14.24
CA PRO A 32 -15.27 18.06 12.87
C PRO A 32 -14.38 16.81 12.82
N ALA A 33 -14.36 16.15 11.66
CA ALA A 33 -13.36 15.12 11.38
C ALA A 33 -11.95 15.73 11.36
N LEU A 34 -10.97 15.03 11.91
CA LEU A 34 -9.56 15.35 11.78
C LEU A 34 -8.84 14.29 10.92
N GLY A 35 -7.91 14.75 10.11
CA GLY A 35 -7.13 13.86 9.26
C GLY A 35 -8.01 13.05 8.29
N LYS A 36 -7.85 11.72 8.32
CA LYS A 36 -8.55 10.77 7.43
C LYS A 36 -9.76 10.08 8.08
N GLU A 37 -10.20 10.55 9.25
CA GLU A 37 -11.34 9.95 9.95
C GLU A 37 -12.62 9.95 9.09
N ARG A 38 -13.31 8.80 9.08
CA ARG A 38 -14.67 8.69 8.53
C ARG A 38 -15.64 8.67 9.69
N LEU A 39 -16.26 9.81 9.94
CA LEU A 39 -17.26 9.93 11.00
C LEU A 39 -18.61 9.38 10.56
N ALA A 40 -19.39 8.85 11.52
CA ALA A 40 -20.73 8.36 11.30
C ALA A 40 -21.66 9.47 10.79
N PHE A 41 -22.52 9.12 9.84
CA PHE A 41 -23.52 10.07 9.32
C PHE A 41 -24.63 10.33 10.34
N SER A 42 -25.26 11.50 10.22
CA SER A 42 -26.44 11.84 11.03
C SER A 42 -27.53 10.76 10.87
N PRO A 43 -28.02 10.19 12.00
CA PRO A 43 -28.98 9.08 11.97
C PRO A 43 -30.31 9.51 11.36
N LYS A 44 -30.88 8.65 10.51
CA LYS A 44 -32.18 8.88 9.87
C LYS A 44 -33.21 7.86 10.40
N LEU A 45 -34.37 8.34 10.83
CA LEU A 45 -35.49 7.47 11.27
C LEU A 45 -36.06 6.58 10.17
N LYS A 46 -35.89 6.99 8.90
CA LYS A 46 -36.37 6.27 7.73
C LYS A 46 -35.19 5.85 6.85
N THR A 47 -35.30 4.65 6.31
CA THR A 47 -34.38 4.17 5.26
C THR A 47 -34.58 4.95 3.95
N GLU A 48 -33.66 4.86 3.02
CA GLU A 48 -33.79 5.48 1.68
C GLU A 48 -34.99 4.94 0.90
N THR A 49 -35.43 3.72 1.19
CA THR A 49 -36.63 3.08 0.64
C THR A 49 -37.92 3.47 1.36
N GLY A 50 -37.87 4.37 2.37
CA GLY A 50 -39.03 4.88 3.11
C GLY A 50 -39.52 4.04 4.28
N GLY A 51 -38.88 2.89 4.57
CA GLY A 51 -39.13 2.03 5.71
C GLY A 51 -38.60 2.60 7.04
N VAL A 52 -38.99 2.01 8.17
CA VAL A 52 -38.46 2.37 9.50
C VAL A 52 -37.01 1.84 9.59
N ASN A 53 -36.08 2.72 9.98
CA ASN A 53 -34.69 2.30 10.26
C ASN A 53 -34.60 1.60 11.61
N LEU A 54 -34.49 0.27 11.61
CA LEU A 54 -34.36 -0.52 12.82
C LEU A 54 -33.01 -0.34 13.53
N GLN A 55 -32.00 0.20 12.84
CA GLN A 55 -30.66 0.49 13.38
C GLN A 55 -30.55 1.94 13.91
N PHE A 56 -31.63 2.73 13.88
CA PHE A 56 -31.59 4.14 14.26
C PHE A 56 -30.93 4.41 15.63
N LEU A 57 -31.16 3.56 16.63
CA LEU A 57 -30.53 3.71 17.94
C LEU A 57 -29.03 3.43 17.90
N SER A 58 -28.60 2.41 17.16
CA SER A 58 -27.17 2.11 16.94
C SER A 58 -26.51 3.26 16.20
N ASP A 59 -27.10 3.71 15.08
CA ASP A 59 -26.60 4.85 14.29
C ASP A 59 -26.48 6.11 15.14
N THR A 60 -27.43 6.32 16.07
CA THR A 60 -27.40 7.46 17.00
C THR A 60 -26.25 7.36 18.00
N CYS A 61 -25.98 6.15 18.52
CA CYS A 61 -24.83 5.94 19.41
C CYS A 61 -23.50 6.13 18.67
N ASP A 62 -23.38 5.62 17.44
CA ASP A 62 -22.20 5.78 16.62
C ASP A 62 -21.99 7.26 16.24
N TYR A 63 -23.04 7.94 15.84
CA TYR A 63 -22.99 9.38 15.59
C TYR A 63 -22.54 10.16 16.83
N PHE A 64 -23.11 9.87 18.01
CA PHE A 64 -22.71 10.53 19.25
C PHE A 64 -21.24 10.26 19.60
N ARG A 65 -20.79 8.99 19.50
CA ARG A 65 -19.41 8.60 19.77
C ARG A 65 -18.41 9.34 18.88
N ASP A 66 -18.79 9.61 17.63
CA ASP A 66 -17.90 10.25 16.67
C ASP A 66 -17.94 11.80 16.74
N HIS A 67 -19.02 12.39 17.29
CA HIS A 67 -19.27 13.84 17.18
C HIS A 67 -19.40 14.58 18.51
N PHE A 68 -19.24 13.91 19.66
CA PHE A 68 -19.38 14.61 20.93
C PHE A 68 -18.31 15.70 21.12
N SER A 69 -18.65 16.75 21.87
CA SER A 69 -17.75 17.88 22.10
C SER A 69 -16.50 17.49 22.85
N CYS A 70 -15.39 18.12 22.47
CA CYS A 70 -14.05 17.87 23.04
C CYS A 70 -13.57 16.43 22.87
N ARG A 71 -14.13 15.68 21.86
CA ARG A 71 -13.72 14.31 21.59
C ARG A 71 -12.22 14.20 21.35
N GLN A 72 -11.68 15.07 20.49
CA GLN A 72 -10.29 15.04 20.11
C GLN A 72 -9.34 15.39 21.29
N GLU A 73 -9.74 16.37 22.11
CA GLU A 73 -9.02 16.74 23.32
C GLU A 73 -9.02 15.61 24.36
N LEU A 74 -10.15 14.91 24.49
CA LEU A 74 -10.25 13.78 25.42
C LEU A 74 -9.46 12.57 24.91
N ILE A 75 -9.45 12.30 23.61
CA ILE A 75 -8.59 11.26 23.01
C ILE A 75 -7.13 11.60 23.27
N THR A 76 -6.70 12.85 23.01
CA THR A 76 -5.32 13.31 23.25
C THR A 76 -4.94 13.23 24.73
N LEU A 77 -5.86 13.62 25.63
CA LEU A 77 -5.62 13.52 27.06
C LEU A 77 -5.47 12.07 27.52
N ASN A 78 -6.36 11.18 27.08
CA ASN A 78 -6.29 9.75 27.38
C ASN A 78 -4.97 9.16 26.87
N ALA A 79 -4.62 9.44 25.62
CA ALA A 79 -3.38 8.95 25.02
C ALA A 79 -2.13 9.42 25.79
N LYS A 80 -2.12 10.69 26.25
CA LYS A 80 -1.02 11.18 27.10
C LYS A 80 -0.97 10.51 28.47
N LEU A 81 -2.12 10.26 29.10
CA LEU A 81 -2.16 9.56 30.37
C LEU A 81 -1.68 8.11 30.23
N GLU A 82 -2.09 7.40 29.19
CA GLU A 82 -1.61 6.03 28.94
C GLU A 82 -0.12 6.00 28.62
N SER A 83 0.35 6.87 27.73
CA SER A 83 1.78 6.92 27.37
C SER A 83 2.69 7.33 28.53
N ASP A 84 2.30 8.35 29.31
CA ASP A 84 3.14 8.91 30.38
C ASP A 84 3.11 8.06 31.66
N LEU A 85 1.97 7.41 31.98
CA LEU A 85 1.81 6.64 33.21
C LEU A 85 2.03 5.14 33.02
N LEU A 86 1.61 4.59 31.88
CA LEU A 86 1.66 3.15 31.62
C LEU A 86 2.75 2.77 30.63
N GLY A 87 3.24 3.73 29.82
CA GLY A 87 4.20 3.46 28.75
C GLY A 87 3.56 2.68 27.60
N ASP A 88 2.23 2.77 27.45
CA ASP A 88 1.46 2.05 26.45
C ASP A 88 0.77 3.01 25.48
N SER A 89 0.39 2.52 24.31
CA SER A 89 -0.28 3.29 23.27
C SER A 89 -1.79 3.20 23.40
N ALA A 90 -2.47 4.32 23.42
CA ALA A 90 -3.93 4.38 23.36
C ALA A 90 -4.49 4.10 21.97
N SER A 91 -3.65 3.99 20.95
CA SER A 91 -4.03 3.65 19.57
C SER A 91 -3.49 2.27 19.18
N GLU A 92 -4.35 1.41 18.67
CA GLU A 92 -3.95 0.10 18.13
C GLU A 92 -3.09 0.24 16.85
N GLU A 93 -3.13 1.41 16.19
CA GLU A 93 -2.38 1.66 14.96
C GLU A 93 -0.96 2.17 15.20
N VAL A 94 -0.63 2.59 16.43
CA VAL A 94 0.65 3.23 16.76
C VAL A 94 1.38 2.47 17.87
N VAL A 95 2.65 2.17 17.64
CA VAL A 95 3.57 1.59 18.62
C VAL A 95 4.49 2.68 19.16
N LEU A 96 4.54 2.84 20.50
CA LEU A 96 5.44 3.75 21.18
C LEU A 96 6.86 3.16 21.19
N GLY A 97 7.78 3.85 20.54
CA GLY A 97 9.20 3.53 20.55
C GLY A 97 9.96 4.28 21.65
N LYS A 98 11.29 4.09 21.69
CA LYS A 98 12.20 4.82 22.55
C LYS A 98 12.40 6.25 22.04
N ASP A 99 12.80 7.14 22.93
CA ASP A 99 13.17 8.54 22.63
C ASP A 99 12.09 9.31 21.86
N GLY A 100 10.80 8.98 22.12
CA GLY A 100 9.65 9.60 21.48
C GLY A 100 9.43 9.20 20.03
N TRP A 101 10.06 8.13 19.55
CA TRP A 101 9.78 7.57 18.22
C TRP A 101 8.42 6.88 18.22
N LEU A 102 7.69 7.05 17.11
CA LEU A 102 6.44 6.34 16.85
C LEU A 102 6.62 5.41 15.66
N PHE A 103 6.00 4.24 15.72
CA PHE A 103 6.01 3.27 14.65
C PHE A 103 4.60 2.85 14.27
N LEU A 104 4.37 2.52 13.00
CA LEU A 104 3.08 2.01 12.53
C LEU A 104 2.91 0.55 12.93
N ALA A 105 1.82 0.22 13.61
CA ALA A 105 1.57 -1.13 14.12
C ALA A 105 1.46 -2.18 12.99
N GLU A 106 0.93 -1.80 11.82
CA GLU A 106 0.87 -2.66 10.62
C GLU A 106 2.25 -3.23 10.21
N THR A 107 3.36 -2.56 10.58
CA THR A 107 4.71 -3.04 10.27
C THR A 107 5.22 -4.11 11.22
N MET A 108 4.49 -4.38 12.32
CA MET A 108 4.95 -5.29 13.38
C MET A 108 4.96 -6.75 12.94
N ASP A 109 3.96 -7.18 12.18
CA ASP A 109 3.88 -8.55 11.69
C ASP A 109 5.08 -8.90 10.81
N ASP A 110 5.50 -7.97 9.94
CA ASP A 110 6.71 -8.12 9.12
C ASP A 110 7.98 -8.10 9.99
N TYR A 111 8.07 -7.18 10.96
CA TYR A 111 9.20 -7.08 11.87
C TYR A 111 9.40 -8.33 12.74
N GLN A 112 8.30 -8.93 13.18
CA GLN A 112 8.27 -10.13 14.01
C GLN A 112 8.20 -11.45 13.21
N GLY A 113 8.14 -11.37 11.87
CA GLY A 113 8.06 -12.53 10.99
C GLY A 113 6.75 -13.30 11.07
N MET A 114 5.65 -12.63 11.47
CA MET A 114 4.33 -13.27 11.64
C MET A 114 3.57 -13.39 10.33
N ASN A 115 3.91 -12.61 9.31
CA ASN A 115 3.25 -12.56 8.00
C ASN A 115 4.13 -13.13 6.87
N GLN A 116 4.98 -14.11 7.16
CA GLN A 116 5.88 -14.67 6.15
C GLN A 116 5.11 -15.32 5.01
N LEU A 117 5.47 -14.93 3.79
CA LEU A 117 4.98 -15.54 2.57
C LEU A 117 5.54 -16.96 2.41
N SER A 118 4.78 -17.88 1.81
CA SER A 118 5.30 -19.17 1.38
C SER A 118 6.35 -18.99 0.27
N ASP A 119 7.19 -20.01 0.02
CA ASP A 119 8.17 -19.97 -1.07
C ASP A 119 7.47 -19.78 -2.43
N ARG A 120 6.31 -20.42 -2.60
CA ARG A 120 5.47 -20.24 -3.78
C ARG A 120 5.01 -18.80 -3.95
N GLN A 121 4.55 -18.15 -2.89
CA GLN A 121 4.09 -16.77 -2.95
C GLN A 121 5.23 -15.78 -3.24
N VAL A 122 6.41 -16.01 -2.69
CA VAL A 122 7.61 -15.19 -2.99
C VAL A 122 8.01 -15.34 -4.44
N TRP A 123 8.08 -16.59 -4.94
CA TRP A 123 8.38 -16.85 -6.34
C TRP A 123 7.32 -16.21 -7.26
N ALA A 124 6.04 -16.37 -6.95
CA ALA A 124 4.92 -15.84 -7.72
C ALA A 124 4.95 -14.30 -7.79
N ALA A 125 5.27 -13.62 -6.69
CA ALA A 125 5.42 -12.17 -6.66
C ALA A 125 6.57 -11.71 -7.58
N ALA A 126 7.73 -12.37 -7.51
CA ALA A 126 8.86 -12.08 -8.38
C ALA A 126 8.52 -12.40 -9.86
N HIS A 127 7.85 -13.52 -10.12
CA HIS A 127 7.45 -13.92 -11.47
C HIS A 127 6.45 -12.93 -12.08
N THR A 128 5.47 -12.46 -11.31
CA THR A 128 4.53 -11.43 -11.77
C THR A 128 5.26 -10.13 -12.13
N LEU A 129 6.27 -9.72 -11.35
CA LEU A 129 7.10 -8.56 -11.68
C LEU A 129 7.96 -8.81 -12.94
N SER A 130 8.42 -10.05 -13.18
CA SER A 130 9.13 -10.40 -14.42
C SER A 130 8.22 -10.28 -15.63
N LEU A 131 6.93 -10.66 -15.54
CA LEU A 131 5.95 -10.48 -16.62
C LEU A 131 5.67 -8.98 -16.89
N ILE A 132 5.62 -8.15 -15.85
CA ILE A 132 5.51 -6.69 -16.01
C ILE A 132 6.75 -6.13 -16.73
N GLN A 133 7.95 -6.55 -16.31
CA GLN A 133 9.19 -6.14 -16.96
C GLN A 133 9.22 -6.53 -18.43
N GLU A 134 8.86 -7.79 -18.74
CA GLU A 134 8.76 -8.26 -20.12
C GLU A 134 7.78 -7.42 -20.95
N HIS A 135 6.60 -7.11 -20.39
CA HIS A 135 5.61 -6.26 -21.04
C HIS A 135 6.16 -4.86 -21.33
N ALA A 136 6.86 -4.24 -20.39
CA ALA A 136 7.51 -2.94 -20.55
C ALA A 136 8.62 -3.00 -21.62
N GLN A 137 9.49 -4.00 -21.58
CA GLN A 137 10.62 -4.16 -22.50
C GLN A 137 10.18 -4.40 -23.94
N ARG A 138 9.08 -5.13 -24.17
CA ARG A 138 8.50 -5.33 -25.53
C ARG A 138 8.11 -4.00 -26.20
N THR A 139 7.82 -2.97 -25.42
CA THR A 139 7.48 -1.63 -25.91
C THR A 139 8.66 -0.66 -25.81
N GLY A 140 9.87 -1.15 -25.49
CA GLY A 140 11.08 -0.33 -25.37
C GLY A 140 11.16 0.51 -24.10
N ILE A 141 10.32 0.25 -23.10
CA ILE A 141 10.24 0.98 -21.84
C ILE A 141 11.21 0.37 -20.84
N ARG A 142 12.05 1.20 -20.20
CA ARG A 142 12.91 0.77 -19.08
C ARG A 142 12.08 0.50 -17.85
N PHE A 143 12.35 -0.60 -17.18
CA PHE A 143 11.63 -1.01 -15.97
C PHE A 143 12.56 -0.99 -14.75
N LEU A 144 12.03 -0.59 -13.60
CA LEU A 144 12.67 -0.74 -12.30
C LEU A 144 11.61 -1.00 -11.22
N PHE A 145 11.89 -1.97 -10.37
CA PHE A 145 11.13 -2.23 -9.14
C PHE A 145 11.95 -1.82 -7.92
N THR A 146 11.32 -1.21 -6.92
CA THR A 146 11.97 -0.88 -5.64
C THR A 146 11.00 -0.94 -4.48
N VAL A 147 11.53 -1.17 -3.28
CA VAL A 147 10.77 -1.22 -2.04
C VAL A 147 11.26 -0.14 -1.08
N ALA A 148 10.34 0.72 -0.63
CA ALA A 148 10.60 1.63 0.48
C ALA A 148 10.66 0.82 1.80
N PRO A 149 11.78 0.83 2.54
CA PRO A 149 11.92 0.02 3.74
C PRO A 149 10.97 0.47 4.85
N ASN A 150 10.48 -0.47 5.68
CA ASN A 150 9.78 -0.11 6.89
C ASN A 150 10.70 0.63 7.87
N LYS A 151 10.15 1.60 8.58
CA LYS A 151 10.89 2.41 9.57
C LYS A 151 11.56 1.57 10.66
N ASN A 152 10.86 0.55 11.18
CA ASN A 152 11.41 -0.37 12.18
C ASN A 152 12.51 -1.30 11.63
N SER A 153 12.52 -1.58 10.32
CA SER A 153 13.59 -2.34 9.67
C SER A 153 14.90 -1.55 9.60
N LEU A 154 14.82 -0.21 9.47
CA LEU A 154 15.98 0.69 9.39
C LEU A 154 16.46 1.15 10.77
N TYR A 155 15.54 1.38 11.72
CA TYR A 155 15.81 1.97 13.02
C TYR A 155 15.35 1.09 14.19
N PRO A 156 15.77 -0.19 14.24
CA PRO A 156 15.37 -1.14 15.29
C PRO A 156 15.83 -0.70 16.70
N GLN A 157 16.85 0.14 16.82
CA GLN A 157 17.34 0.65 18.10
C GLN A 157 16.29 1.52 18.83
N PHE A 158 15.36 2.12 18.12
CA PHE A 158 14.28 2.91 18.68
C PHE A 158 13.00 2.12 18.95
N MET A 159 12.95 0.84 18.57
CA MET A 159 11.83 -0.04 18.89
C MET A 159 11.74 -0.32 20.40
N PRO A 160 10.54 -0.59 20.94
CA PRO A 160 10.40 -1.02 22.33
C PRO A 160 11.20 -2.29 22.61
N ASN A 161 11.74 -2.43 23.83
CA ASN A 161 12.52 -3.63 24.18
C ASN A 161 11.71 -4.94 24.14
N ALA A 162 10.38 -4.85 24.30
CA ALA A 162 9.48 -6.00 24.23
C ALA A 162 9.20 -6.46 22.80
N SER A 163 9.50 -5.65 21.78
CA SER A 163 9.29 -6.00 20.38
C SER A 163 10.47 -6.80 19.88
N LEU A 164 10.31 -8.12 19.83
CA LEU A 164 11.34 -9.02 19.33
C LEU A 164 11.31 -9.03 17.81
N ARG A 165 12.46 -8.78 17.21
CA ARG A 165 12.66 -8.93 15.77
C ARG A 165 12.80 -10.42 15.44
N ALA A 166 12.21 -10.86 14.32
CA ALA A 166 12.42 -12.21 13.80
C ALA A 166 13.89 -12.42 13.40
N ASP A 167 14.38 -13.63 13.64
CA ASP A 167 15.69 -14.09 13.15
C ASP A 167 15.55 -14.61 11.72
N GLY A 168 16.57 -14.37 10.90
CA GLY A 168 16.63 -14.87 9.52
C GLY A 168 16.05 -13.91 8.47
N PRO A 169 15.96 -14.37 7.20
CA PRO A 169 15.49 -13.55 6.09
C PRO A 169 13.98 -13.31 6.15
N GLY A 170 13.57 -12.04 6.11
CA GLY A 170 12.18 -11.62 6.00
C GLY A 170 11.66 -11.64 4.57
N ASN A 171 10.40 -11.24 4.37
CA ASN A 171 9.78 -11.17 3.05
C ASN A 171 10.57 -10.31 2.06
N LEU A 172 11.16 -9.20 2.52
CA LEU A 172 11.98 -8.31 1.69
C LEU A 172 13.25 -9.01 1.17
N ASP A 173 13.97 -9.72 2.05
CA ASP A 173 15.20 -10.43 1.68
C ASP A 173 14.91 -11.54 0.66
N ARG A 174 13.86 -12.32 0.92
CA ARG A 174 13.42 -13.42 0.06
C ARG A 174 12.91 -12.93 -1.29
N LEU A 175 12.18 -11.82 -1.32
CA LEU A 175 11.69 -11.22 -2.56
C LEU A 175 12.86 -10.74 -3.43
N TYR A 176 13.84 -10.00 -2.87
CA TYR A 176 15.00 -9.55 -3.66
C TYR A 176 15.85 -10.72 -4.17
N ALA A 177 16.00 -11.80 -3.39
CA ALA A 177 16.67 -13.01 -3.87
C ALA A 177 15.93 -13.59 -5.09
N ALA A 178 14.60 -13.76 -5.01
CA ALA A 178 13.78 -14.28 -6.09
C ALA A 178 13.75 -13.35 -7.33
N LEU A 179 13.76 -12.02 -7.14
CA LEU A 179 13.84 -11.05 -8.24
C LEU A 179 15.18 -11.16 -8.98
N ASN A 180 16.28 -11.28 -8.24
CA ASN A 180 17.60 -11.47 -8.83
C ASN A 180 17.70 -12.80 -9.60
N ASP A 181 17.17 -13.88 -9.05
CA ASP A 181 17.14 -15.20 -9.68
C ASP A 181 16.35 -15.19 -10.99
N GLN A 182 15.31 -14.37 -11.07
CA GLN A 182 14.47 -14.20 -12.27
C GLN A 182 14.94 -13.06 -13.20
N GLY A 183 16.04 -12.38 -12.88
CA GLY A 183 16.61 -11.30 -13.70
C GLY A 183 15.72 -10.05 -13.77
N VAL A 184 14.94 -9.79 -12.73
CA VAL A 184 14.11 -8.58 -12.64
C VAL A 184 14.96 -7.39 -12.20
N ALA A 185 14.90 -6.30 -12.96
CA ALA A 185 15.58 -5.06 -12.60
C ALA A 185 15.00 -4.49 -11.31
N CYS A 186 15.77 -4.50 -10.23
CA CYS A 186 15.33 -4.06 -8.92
C CYS A 186 16.43 -3.30 -8.16
N LEU A 187 16.02 -2.46 -7.21
CA LEU A 187 16.89 -1.65 -6.37
C LEU A 187 16.54 -1.87 -4.89
N ASP A 188 17.47 -2.38 -4.08
CA ASP A 188 17.33 -2.45 -2.62
C ASP A 188 17.73 -1.11 -1.98
N LEU A 189 16.73 -0.30 -1.63
CA LEU A 189 16.92 0.97 -0.93
C LEU A 189 17.36 0.79 0.53
N ARG A 190 17.12 -0.36 1.14
CA ARG A 190 17.46 -0.60 2.56
C ARG A 190 18.96 -0.44 2.82
N GLY A 191 19.78 -1.08 1.99
CA GLY A 191 21.24 -0.98 2.10
C GLY A 191 21.74 0.46 1.92
N GLU A 192 21.14 1.19 0.97
CA GLU A 192 21.45 2.59 0.70
C GLU A 192 21.13 3.50 1.90
N PHE A 193 19.99 3.28 2.55
CA PHE A 193 19.58 4.04 3.73
C PHE A 193 20.43 3.71 4.96
N GLN A 194 20.76 2.43 5.17
CA GLN A 194 21.59 1.98 6.29
C GLN A 194 23.04 2.48 6.21
N SER A 195 23.55 2.77 5.01
CA SER A 195 24.87 3.32 4.80
C SER A 195 25.01 4.79 5.17
N GLN A 196 23.89 5.47 5.49
CA GLN A 196 23.91 6.89 5.84
C GLN A 196 24.10 7.12 7.34
N ASP A 197 24.92 8.10 7.70
CA ASP A 197 25.10 8.52 9.09
C ASP A 197 23.92 9.34 9.66
N ARG A 198 22.97 9.71 8.79
CA ARG A 198 21.82 10.55 9.14
C ARG A 198 20.54 9.73 9.23
N ILE A 199 19.67 10.16 10.13
CA ILE A 199 18.29 9.67 10.17
C ILE A 199 17.52 10.31 9.01
N LEU A 200 16.93 9.47 8.16
CA LEU A 200 16.24 9.87 6.94
C LEU A 200 14.71 9.70 7.03
N TYR A 201 14.22 9.18 8.16
CA TYR A 201 12.79 9.04 8.45
C TYR A 201 12.37 10.03 9.52
N GLN A 202 11.11 10.42 9.46
CA GLN A 202 10.49 11.27 10.47
C GLN A 202 10.27 10.48 11.76
N ARG A 203 10.48 11.11 12.92
CA ARG A 203 10.31 10.46 14.23
C ARG A 203 8.84 10.19 14.54
N LEU A 204 7.97 11.14 14.20
CA LEU A 204 6.54 11.17 14.51
C LEU A 204 5.65 10.67 13.34
N ASP A 205 6.24 10.27 12.23
CA ASP A 205 5.57 9.86 11.00
C ASP A 205 6.03 8.46 10.58
N SER A 206 5.23 7.76 9.80
CA SER A 206 5.58 6.44 9.25
C SER A 206 6.57 6.51 8.09
N HIS A 207 6.74 7.68 7.47
CA HIS A 207 7.45 7.89 6.22
C HIS A 207 8.86 8.46 6.40
N TRP A 208 9.63 8.43 5.32
CA TRP A 208 10.89 9.17 5.21
C TRP A 208 10.68 10.70 5.16
N SER A 209 11.75 11.43 5.48
CA SER A 209 11.83 12.88 5.27
C SER A 209 12.07 13.23 3.80
N ASN A 210 12.04 14.52 3.45
CA ASN A 210 12.45 14.97 2.12
C ASN A 210 13.90 14.56 1.78
N LEU A 211 14.81 14.51 2.75
CA LEU A 211 16.17 13.99 2.53
C LEU A 211 16.17 12.50 2.18
N GLY A 212 15.33 11.70 2.84
CA GLY A 212 15.17 10.29 2.51
C GLY A 212 14.61 10.09 1.11
N ALA A 213 13.59 10.86 0.75
CA ALA A 213 13.00 10.82 -0.58
C ALA A 213 14.01 11.29 -1.67
N ALA A 214 14.84 12.29 -1.38
CA ALA A 214 15.91 12.75 -2.28
C ALA A 214 16.96 11.65 -2.50
N LEU A 215 17.40 10.95 -1.43
CA LEU A 215 18.29 9.79 -1.58
C LEU A 215 17.66 8.71 -2.44
N ALA A 216 16.40 8.34 -2.16
CA ALA A 216 15.71 7.33 -2.94
C ALA A 216 15.61 7.71 -4.43
N CYS A 217 15.31 8.98 -4.72
CA CYS A 217 15.26 9.50 -6.09
C CYS A 217 16.61 9.35 -6.80
N ASP A 218 17.71 9.82 -6.20
CA ASP A 218 19.04 9.73 -6.79
C ASP A 218 19.45 8.27 -7.08
N ARG A 219 19.11 7.34 -6.18
CA ARG A 219 19.40 5.92 -6.38
C ARG A 219 18.54 5.27 -7.46
N ILE A 220 17.25 5.65 -7.53
CA ILE A 220 16.35 5.19 -8.60
C ILE A 220 16.85 5.70 -9.96
N LEU A 221 17.19 7.00 -10.08
CA LEU A 221 17.71 7.57 -11.32
C LEU A 221 19.01 6.87 -11.77
N ALA A 222 19.95 6.67 -10.85
CA ALA A 222 21.19 5.95 -11.14
C ALA A 222 20.92 4.49 -11.60
N ALA A 223 20.00 3.78 -10.95
CA ALA A 223 19.67 2.38 -11.29
C ALA A 223 19.05 2.23 -12.69
N ILE A 224 18.29 3.23 -13.16
CA ILE A 224 17.74 3.25 -14.52
C ILE A 224 18.67 3.87 -15.57
N GLY A 225 19.89 4.26 -15.18
CA GLY A 225 20.88 4.86 -16.08
C GLY A 225 20.54 6.28 -16.52
N LYS A 226 19.78 7.02 -15.71
CA LYS A 226 19.58 8.47 -15.86
C LYS A 226 20.51 9.17 -14.89
N GLU A 227 21.23 10.20 -15.39
CA GLU A 227 22.11 10.99 -14.52
C GLU A 227 21.30 11.57 -13.35
N PRO A 228 21.71 11.31 -12.09
CA PRO A 228 21.02 11.86 -10.94
C PRO A 228 21.27 13.37 -10.84
N ASP A 229 20.24 14.13 -10.48
CA ASP A 229 20.35 15.57 -10.21
C ASP A 229 21.07 15.88 -8.89
N ALA A 230 21.58 14.83 -8.21
CA ALA A 230 22.24 14.91 -6.92
C ALA A 230 21.38 15.65 -5.88
N PHE A 231 20.13 15.27 -5.77
CA PHE A 231 19.20 15.86 -4.80
C PHE A 231 19.63 15.60 -3.36
N TYR A 232 20.22 14.43 -3.09
CA TYR A 232 20.71 14.09 -1.75
C TYR A 232 22.02 14.82 -1.44
N ASP A 233 21.91 16.12 -1.24
CA ASP A 233 22.93 16.98 -0.66
C ASP A 233 22.31 17.79 0.49
N PRO A 234 22.64 17.51 1.76
CA PRO A 234 22.06 18.22 2.90
C PRO A 234 22.25 19.75 2.86
N SER A 235 23.26 20.25 2.14
CA SER A 235 23.47 21.70 1.97
C SER A 235 22.40 22.35 1.08
N ARG A 236 21.67 21.57 0.30
CA ARG A 236 20.56 22.01 -0.55
C ARG A 236 19.21 21.99 0.16
N PHE A 237 19.19 21.82 1.48
CA PHE A 237 17.96 21.79 2.26
C PHE A 237 18.01 22.75 3.46
N ILE A 238 16.86 23.32 3.77
CA ILE A 238 16.66 24.15 4.95
C ILE A 238 15.85 23.31 5.95
N PRO A 239 16.36 23.02 7.15
CA PRO A 239 15.58 22.34 8.18
C PRO A 239 14.51 23.27 8.76
N VAL A 240 13.25 22.85 8.75
CA VAL A 240 12.10 23.59 9.27
C VAL A 240 11.27 22.67 10.17
N GLN A 241 11.01 23.08 11.42
CA GLN A 241 10.20 22.29 12.35
C GLN A 241 8.70 22.54 12.10
N ASN A 242 8.19 21.99 11.03
CA ASN A 242 6.82 22.22 10.55
C ASN A 242 6.04 20.94 10.22
N HIS A 243 6.69 19.77 10.21
CA HIS A 243 6.06 18.51 9.77
C HIS A 243 5.13 17.94 10.83
N GLN A 244 3.85 17.83 10.51
CA GLN A 244 2.86 17.11 11.32
C GLN A 244 2.93 15.62 10.95
N GLY A 245 3.38 14.78 11.88
CA GLY A 245 3.52 13.34 11.63
C GLY A 245 2.17 12.63 11.68
N ASP A 246 1.95 11.70 10.75
CA ASP A 246 0.73 10.89 10.66
C ASP A 246 0.49 10.04 11.92
N LEU A 247 1.52 9.39 12.46
CA LEU A 247 1.43 8.58 13.66
C LEU A 247 1.14 9.44 14.90
N TYR A 248 1.71 10.65 14.94
CA TYR A 248 1.46 11.58 16.04
C TYR A 248 0.02 12.10 16.00
N GLU A 249 -0.52 12.40 14.81
CA GLU A 249 -1.91 12.81 14.64
C GLU A 249 -2.89 11.70 15.02
N MET A 250 -2.59 10.43 14.65
CA MET A 250 -3.39 9.26 15.05
C MET A 250 -3.45 9.09 16.56
N LEU A 251 -2.34 9.32 17.26
CA LEU A 251 -2.26 9.11 18.71
C LEU A 251 -2.70 10.35 19.51
N TYR A 252 -2.33 11.54 19.05
CA TYR A 252 -2.58 12.83 19.73
C TYR A 252 -3.28 13.82 18.78
N PRO A 253 -4.58 13.64 18.47
CA PRO A 253 -5.27 14.43 17.45
C PRO A 253 -5.18 15.96 17.63
N THR A 254 -5.10 16.45 18.87
CA THR A 254 -4.92 17.88 19.17
C THR A 254 -3.49 18.23 19.62
N GLY A 255 -2.57 17.30 19.44
CA GLY A 255 -1.16 17.50 19.75
C GLY A 255 -0.51 18.51 18.81
N THR A 256 0.53 19.19 19.29
CA THR A 256 1.19 20.28 18.54
C THR A 256 2.67 20.02 18.27
N GLU A 257 3.17 18.85 18.66
CA GLU A 257 4.56 18.48 18.39
C GLU A 257 4.78 18.27 16.91
N LYS A 258 5.91 18.72 16.38
CA LYS A 258 6.24 18.64 14.97
C LYS A 258 7.66 18.15 14.79
N ASP A 259 7.87 17.35 13.77
CA ASP A 259 9.18 16.96 13.29
C ASP A 259 9.83 18.02 12.42
N ILE A 260 11.14 17.88 12.23
CA ILE A 260 11.90 18.69 11.29
C ILE A 260 11.69 18.09 9.89
N GLN A 261 11.17 18.90 8.98
CA GLN A 261 11.22 18.62 7.55
C GLN A 261 12.38 19.39 6.91
N TYR A 262 12.91 18.82 5.86
CA TYR A 262 14.01 19.39 5.08
C TYR A 262 13.46 19.96 3.78
N GLU A 263 13.29 21.29 3.71
CA GLU A 263 12.74 21.96 2.54
C GLU A 263 13.83 22.16 1.48
N PRO A 264 13.62 21.75 0.22
CA PRO A 264 14.59 21.96 -0.86
C PRO A 264 14.92 23.45 -1.07
N ASN A 265 16.20 23.76 -1.19
CA ASN A 265 16.69 25.12 -1.49
C ASN A 265 17.82 25.08 -2.53
N PRO A 266 17.56 25.53 -3.78
CA PRO A 266 16.35 26.20 -4.25
C PRO A 266 15.13 25.28 -4.29
N PRO A 267 13.92 25.83 -4.29
CA PRO A 267 12.68 25.06 -4.47
C PRO A 267 12.67 24.31 -5.81
N LEU A 268 12.02 23.15 -5.84
CA LEU A 268 11.82 22.37 -7.05
C LEU A 268 11.00 23.15 -8.08
N GLN A 269 11.28 22.96 -9.37
CA GLN A 269 10.75 23.76 -10.48
C GLN A 269 9.62 23.06 -11.25
N PHE A 270 9.38 21.77 -11.02
CA PHE A 270 8.29 21.03 -11.70
C PHE A 270 6.93 21.69 -11.45
N ARG A 271 5.97 21.40 -12.33
CA ARG A 271 4.61 21.93 -12.24
C ARG A 271 3.60 20.80 -12.35
N TYR A 272 2.52 20.88 -11.58
CA TYR A 272 1.36 20.01 -11.76
C TYR A 272 0.60 20.39 -13.02
N VAL A 273 0.33 19.42 -13.90
CA VAL A 273 -0.44 19.65 -15.15
C VAL A 273 -1.89 20.04 -14.83
N ARG A 274 -2.42 19.56 -13.70
CA ARG A 274 -3.72 19.94 -13.13
C ARG A 274 -3.55 20.16 -11.63
N PRO A 275 -4.34 21.05 -11.02
CA PRO A 275 -4.34 21.18 -9.56
C PRO A 275 -4.62 19.85 -8.89
N ILE A 276 -3.83 19.52 -7.89
CA ILE A 276 -4.04 18.36 -7.01
C ILE A 276 -4.69 18.79 -5.70
N ARG A 277 -5.44 17.90 -5.05
CA ARG A 277 -5.98 18.13 -3.71
C ARG A 277 -4.90 17.92 -2.65
N SER A 278 -4.13 16.86 -2.83
CA SER A 278 -3.00 16.52 -1.96
C SER A 278 -2.02 15.59 -2.70
N PRO A 279 -0.80 15.38 -2.18
CA PRO A 279 0.11 14.35 -2.68
C PRO A 279 -0.47 12.93 -2.64
N GLU A 280 -1.59 12.71 -1.96
CA GLU A 280 -2.28 11.42 -1.86
C GLU A 280 -3.24 11.14 -3.03
N ASP A 281 -3.43 12.08 -3.94
CA ASP A 281 -4.30 11.88 -5.10
C ASP A 281 -3.91 10.61 -5.87
N LEU A 282 -4.92 9.85 -6.30
CA LEU A 282 -4.72 8.57 -6.98
C LEU A 282 -3.91 8.69 -8.28
N ALA A 283 -3.99 9.85 -8.93
CA ALA A 283 -3.32 10.11 -10.18
C ALA A 283 -2.79 11.54 -10.22
N ILE A 284 -1.48 11.69 -10.36
CA ILE A 284 -0.78 12.99 -10.43
C ILE A 284 -0.01 13.03 -11.74
N ARG A 285 -0.15 14.14 -12.47
CA ARG A 285 0.64 14.42 -13.68
C ARG A 285 1.44 15.70 -13.49
N THR A 286 2.72 15.65 -13.85
CA THR A 286 3.64 16.77 -13.73
C THR A 286 4.37 17.01 -15.02
N SER A 287 4.95 18.20 -15.14
CA SER A 287 5.90 18.58 -16.17
C SER A 287 7.03 19.42 -15.57
N CYS A 288 8.26 19.23 -16.08
CA CYS A 288 9.40 20.03 -15.71
C CYS A 288 10.10 20.54 -16.99
N GLU A 289 10.13 21.84 -17.15
CA GLU A 289 10.74 22.48 -18.32
C GLU A 289 12.27 22.33 -18.29
N GLY A 290 12.86 21.98 -19.42
CA GLY A 290 14.31 21.77 -19.55
C GLY A 290 14.77 20.36 -19.20
N GLN A 291 13.88 19.49 -18.74
CA GLN A 291 14.15 18.07 -18.54
C GLN A 291 13.77 17.24 -19.77
N GLU A 292 14.29 16.02 -19.84
CA GLU A 292 14.04 15.07 -20.91
C GLU A 292 13.42 13.76 -20.40
N GLY A 293 12.67 13.10 -21.28
CA GLY A 293 12.08 11.79 -21.03
C GLY A 293 10.76 11.85 -20.29
N SER A 294 10.13 10.67 -20.21
CA SER A 294 8.80 10.50 -19.63
C SER A 294 8.77 9.33 -18.65
N LEU A 295 8.10 9.53 -17.52
CA LEU A 295 7.98 8.57 -16.42
C LEU A 295 6.52 8.14 -16.22
N LEU A 296 6.29 6.84 -16.10
CA LEU A 296 5.14 6.29 -15.37
C LEU A 296 5.65 5.67 -14.08
N MET A 297 5.12 6.08 -12.94
CA MET A 297 5.49 5.52 -11.65
C MET A 297 4.24 5.06 -10.89
N PHE A 298 4.15 3.76 -10.62
CA PHE A 298 3.23 3.24 -9.61
C PHE A 298 3.88 3.42 -8.25
N ARG A 299 3.12 3.94 -7.31
CA ARG A 299 3.61 4.31 -5.99
C ARG A 299 2.57 4.09 -4.90
N ASP A 300 3.01 4.01 -3.68
CA ASP A 300 2.12 4.11 -2.52
C ASP A 300 2.27 5.44 -1.77
N SER A 301 2.10 5.46 -0.44
CA SER A 301 2.19 6.69 0.36
C SER A 301 3.61 7.21 0.50
N PHE A 302 4.64 6.37 0.39
CA PHE A 302 6.03 6.82 0.37
C PHE A 302 6.34 7.69 -0.85
N GLY A 303 5.68 7.37 -1.97
CA GLY A 303 5.70 8.19 -3.17
C GLY A 303 5.08 9.59 -3.00
N ASN A 304 4.38 9.89 -1.88
CA ASN A 304 3.85 11.24 -1.63
C ASN A 304 4.95 12.30 -1.55
N THR A 305 6.12 11.95 -1.04
CA THR A 305 7.29 12.82 -0.98
C THR A 305 8.20 12.60 -2.19
N LEU A 306 8.43 11.34 -2.55
CA LEU A 306 9.33 10.95 -3.64
C LEU A 306 8.89 11.51 -5.01
N HIS A 307 7.56 11.59 -5.28
CA HIS A 307 7.08 12.06 -6.58
C HIS A 307 7.59 13.45 -6.96
N SER A 308 7.81 14.33 -5.99
CA SER A 308 8.29 15.70 -6.27
C SER A 308 9.71 15.71 -6.82
N PHE A 309 10.60 14.89 -6.26
CA PHE A 309 11.98 14.75 -6.76
C PHE A 309 12.02 14.02 -8.10
N MET A 310 11.22 12.96 -8.26
CA MET A 310 11.10 12.26 -9.54
C MET A 310 10.52 13.17 -10.63
N ALA A 311 9.55 14.04 -10.30
CA ALA A 311 8.95 15.00 -11.22
C ALA A 311 9.96 16.06 -11.70
N GLU A 312 10.91 16.44 -10.84
CA GLU A 312 11.96 17.41 -11.19
C GLU A 312 12.92 16.84 -12.24
N SER A 313 13.03 15.52 -12.38
CA SER A 313 13.99 14.86 -13.26
C SER A 313 13.44 14.46 -14.64
N TYR A 314 12.14 14.66 -14.91
CA TYR A 314 11.50 14.26 -16.16
C TYR A 314 10.71 15.41 -16.80
N GLU A 315 10.76 15.52 -18.15
CA GLU A 315 9.89 16.44 -18.88
C GLU A 315 8.42 16.22 -18.54
N LYS A 316 8.02 14.95 -18.46
CA LYS A 316 6.64 14.53 -18.12
C LYS A 316 6.68 13.36 -17.16
N ALA A 317 5.90 13.42 -16.09
CA ALA A 317 5.73 12.28 -15.21
C ALA A 317 4.26 12.04 -14.85
N PHE A 318 3.91 10.77 -14.78
CA PHE A 318 2.61 10.31 -14.32
C PHE A 318 2.79 9.36 -13.14
N PHE A 319 2.23 9.74 -12.00
CA PHE A 319 2.25 8.98 -10.75
C PHE A 319 0.87 8.39 -10.50
N SER A 320 0.81 7.08 -10.30
CA SER A 320 -0.44 6.35 -10.04
C SER A 320 -0.37 5.59 -8.72
N ARG A 321 -1.42 5.67 -7.91
CA ARG A 321 -1.60 4.83 -6.70
C ARG A 321 -2.53 3.64 -6.95
N ALA A 322 -2.82 3.33 -8.21
CA ALA A 322 -3.66 2.18 -8.53
C ALA A 322 -3.00 0.87 -8.08
N MET A 323 -3.74 0.07 -7.33
CA MET A 323 -3.37 -1.28 -6.94
C MET A 323 -4.63 -2.16 -7.07
N PRO A 324 -4.64 -3.17 -7.94
CA PRO A 324 -3.54 -3.67 -8.79
C PRO A 324 -3.02 -2.63 -9.78
N TYR A 325 -1.75 -2.80 -10.18
CA TYR A 325 -1.12 -1.93 -11.19
C TYR A 325 -1.83 -2.03 -12.53
N ASP A 326 -2.26 -0.90 -13.06
CA ASP A 326 -2.95 -0.83 -14.36
C ASP A 326 -1.96 -0.44 -15.46
N LEU A 327 -1.42 -1.45 -16.17
CA LEU A 327 -0.43 -1.25 -17.23
C LEU A 327 -1.03 -0.62 -18.50
N SER A 328 -2.37 -0.50 -18.60
CA SER A 328 -2.99 0.24 -19.72
C SER A 328 -2.60 1.72 -19.70
N LEU A 329 -2.19 2.25 -18.54
CA LEU A 329 -1.65 3.60 -18.37
C LEU A 329 -0.37 3.83 -19.19
N MET A 330 0.39 2.79 -19.55
CA MET A 330 1.54 2.89 -20.45
C MET A 330 1.10 3.38 -21.83
N ASN A 331 -0.03 2.87 -22.35
CA ASN A 331 -0.57 3.30 -23.65
C ASN A 331 -0.99 4.78 -23.62
N ALA A 332 -1.54 5.24 -22.49
CA ALA A 332 -2.05 6.60 -22.33
C ALA A 332 -0.94 7.63 -22.06
N SER A 333 0.17 7.22 -21.42
CA SER A 333 1.26 8.12 -21.03
C SER A 333 2.50 7.97 -21.90
N GLN A 334 2.66 6.87 -22.64
CA GLN A 334 3.81 6.53 -23.49
C GLN A 334 5.15 6.85 -22.80
N PRO A 335 5.44 6.22 -21.65
CA PRO A 335 6.61 6.53 -20.87
C PRO A 335 7.88 5.91 -21.47
N ASP A 336 9.03 6.54 -21.26
CA ASP A 336 10.34 5.92 -21.53
C ASP A 336 10.78 5.02 -20.36
N THR A 337 10.20 5.26 -19.20
CA THR A 337 10.57 4.59 -17.96
C THR A 337 9.32 4.24 -17.16
N LEU A 338 9.28 3.00 -16.67
CA LEU A 338 8.30 2.49 -15.70
C LEU A 338 8.99 2.17 -14.39
N VAL A 339 8.58 2.82 -13.33
CA VAL A 339 9.03 2.54 -11.96
C VAL A 339 7.86 2.01 -11.14
N ILE A 340 8.07 0.93 -10.41
CA ILE A 340 7.13 0.46 -9.38
C ILE A 340 7.81 0.62 -8.03
N GLU A 341 7.25 1.45 -7.17
CA GLU A 341 7.62 1.62 -5.78
C GLU A 341 6.49 1.12 -4.88
N ILE A 342 6.84 0.30 -3.89
CA ILE A 342 5.93 -0.21 -2.86
C ILE A 342 6.64 -0.21 -1.51
N VAL A 343 5.92 0.04 -0.42
CA VAL A 343 6.49 -0.07 0.92
C VAL A 343 6.61 -1.55 1.37
N GLN A 344 7.62 -1.85 2.14
CA GLN A 344 7.96 -3.21 2.60
C GLN A 344 6.77 -3.97 3.19
N ARG A 345 5.92 -3.35 4.03
CA ARG A 345 4.73 -3.99 4.62
C ARG A 345 3.69 -4.44 3.59
N HIS A 346 3.71 -3.86 2.40
CA HIS A 346 2.77 -4.19 1.32
C HIS A 346 3.30 -5.26 0.35
N ILE A 347 4.48 -5.82 0.56
CA ILE A 347 5.02 -6.93 -0.25
C ILE A 347 4.00 -8.06 -0.43
N PRO A 348 3.22 -8.49 0.60
CA PRO A 348 2.20 -9.52 0.41
C PRO A 348 1.16 -9.21 -0.68
N TRP A 349 0.90 -7.95 -0.98
CA TRP A 349 -0.04 -7.58 -2.04
C TRP A 349 0.43 -8.00 -3.45
N LEU A 350 1.73 -8.12 -3.66
CA LEU A 350 2.29 -8.59 -4.93
C LEU A 350 1.92 -10.06 -5.21
N ALA A 351 1.77 -10.87 -4.16
CA ALA A 351 1.34 -12.26 -4.26
C ALA A 351 -0.19 -12.42 -4.36
N GLN A 352 -0.96 -11.35 -4.14
CA GLN A 352 -2.42 -11.40 -4.07
C GLN A 352 -3.12 -10.70 -5.24
N ARG A 353 -2.46 -9.75 -5.91
CA ARG A 353 -3.08 -8.82 -6.86
C ARG A 353 -2.38 -8.84 -8.21
N ALA A 354 -3.03 -9.45 -9.19
CA ALA A 354 -2.52 -9.49 -10.56
C ALA A 354 -2.53 -8.09 -11.20
N PRO A 355 -1.46 -7.72 -11.94
CA PRO A 355 -1.46 -6.49 -12.71
C PRO A 355 -2.47 -6.55 -13.86
N LYS A 356 -3.13 -5.44 -14.15
CA LYS A 356 -4.03 -5.31 -15.30
C LYS A 356 -3.21 -5.08 -16.57
N MET A 357 -2.86 -6.18 -17.23
CA MET A 357 -2.16 -6.19 -18.51
C MET A 357 -2.57 -7.44 -19.27
N TYR A 358 -2.55 -7.39 -20.60
CA TYR A 358 -2.78 -8.61 -21.38
C TYR A 358 -1.77 -9.70 -21.03
N ALA A 359 -2.27 -10.88 -20.73
CA ALA A 359 -1.45 -12.06 -20.47
C ALA A 359 -0.59 -12.37 -21.71
N PRO A 360 0.71 -12.59 -21.56
CA PRO A 360 1.57 -12.87 -22.70
C PRO A 360 1.25 -14.23 -23.30
N GLU A 361 1.22 -14.28 -24.64
CA GLU A 361 1.11 -15.52 -25.39
C GLU A 361 2.43 -16.31 -25.32
N ARG A 362 2.33 -17.64 -25.24
CA ARG A 362 3.46 -18.55 -25.13
C ARG A 362 3.36 -19.71 -26.12
N GLU A 363 4.53 -20.11 -26.63
CA GLU A 363 4.66 -21.34 -27.38
C GLU A 363 5.20 -22.43 -26.46
N LEU A 364 4.37 -23.40 -26.11
CA LEU A 364 4.77 -24.55 -25.29
C LEU A 364 4.98 -25.77 -26.17
N GLN A 365 6.04 -26.54 -25.87
CA GLN A 365 6.23 -27.85 -26.48
C GLN A 365 5.24 -28.85 -25.86
N LEU A 366 4.19 -29.18 -26.58
CA LEU A 366 3.23 -30.24 -26.22
C LEU A 366 3.75 -31.58 -26.75
N PRO A 367 3.47 -32.72 -26.08
CA PRO A 367 2.33 -32.96 -25.20
C PRO A 367 2.59 -32.69 -23.73
N ALA A 368 1.56 -32.18 -23.02
CA ALA A 368 1.48 -32.15 -21.55
C ALA A 368 0.73 -33.41 -21.06
N GLU A 369 1.08 -33.91 -19.90
CA GLU A 369 0.41 -35.05 -19.28
C GLU A 369 -1.01 -34.65 -18.84
N GLN A 370 -2.00 -35.40 -19.34
CA GLN A 370 -3.40 -35.20 -18.96
C GLN A 370 -3.60 -35.66 -17.52
N THR A 371 -4.22 -34.83 -16.68
CA THR A 371 -4.49 -35.13 -15.28
C THR A 371 -5.97 -34.98 -14.95
N ASP A 372 -6.39 -35.58 -13.81
CA ASP A 372 -7.72 -35.39 -13.25
C ASP A 372 -7.81 -34.15 -12.36
N ALA A 373 -6.81 -33.25 -12.44
CA ALA A 373 -6.84 -31.99 -11.69
C ALA A 373 -7.98 -31.12 -12.19
N ASP A 374 -8.60 -30.40 -11.25
CA ASP A 374 -9.70 -29.49 -11.50
C ASP A 374 -9.31 -28.08 -11.07
N ALA A 375 -10.00 -27.09 -11.61
CA ALA A 375 -9.86 -25.71 -11.20
C ALA A 375 -11.19 -24.97 -11.29
N ASP A 376 -11.44 -24.13 -10.29
CA ASP A 376 -12.58 -23.21 -10.32
C ASP A 376 -12.23 -22.03 -11.22
N LEU A 377 -12.83 -21.93 -12.42
CA LEU A 377 -12.58 -20.86 -13.37
C LEU A 377 -13.71 -19.83 -13.39
N SER A 378 -13.32 -18.56 -13.40
CA SER A 378 -14.24 -17.42 -13.56
C SER A 378 -13.70 -16.46 -14.62
N CYS A 379 -14.55 -16.04 -15.58
CA CYS A 379 -14.19 -15.03 -16.57
C CYS A 379 -15.21 -13.90 -16.56
N VAL A 380 -14.77 -12.71 -16.11
CA VAL A 380 -15.62 -11.52 -16.00
C VAL A 380 -14.97 -10.34 -16.70
N GLN A 381 -15.76 -9.44 -17.24
CA GLN A 381 -15.26 -8.18 -17.81
C GLN A 381 -14.73 -7.27 -16.69
N ASP A 382 -13.59 -6.61 -16.92
CA ASP A 382 -13.06 -5.67 -15.92
C ASP A 382 -13.98 -4.46 -15.77
N ALA A 383 -14.31 -4.11 -14.54
CA ALA A 383 -15.30 -3.05 -14.23
C ALA A 383 -14.86 -1.63 -14.66
N HIS A 384 -13.57 -1.42 -14.93
CA HIS A 384 -13.00 -0.11 -15.26
C HIS A 384 -12.36 -0.07 -16.66
N ASN A 385 -12.27 -1.23 -17.32
CA ASN A 385 -11.70 -1.35 -18.67
C ASN A 385 -12.46 -2.42 -19.48
N ASP A 386 -13.39 -1.98 -20.30
CA ASP A 386 -14.32 -2.81 -21.07
C ASP A 386 -13.67 -3.65 -22.17
N VAL A 387 -12.38 -3.43 -22.46
CA VAL A 387 -11.63 -4.28 -23.41
C VAL A 387 -10.85 -5.40 -22.72
N LEU A 388 -10.85 -5.44 -21.38
CA LEU A 388 -10.16 -6.48 -20.60
C LEU A 388 -11.15 -7.48 -20.02
N TRP A 389 -10.84 -8.76 -20.20
CA TRP A 389 -11.54 -9.88 -19.57
C TRP A 389 -10.60 -10.53 -18.54
N CYS A 390 -11.02 -10.54 -17.29
CA CYS A 390 -10.29 -11.16 -16.19
C CYS A 390 -10.68 -12.63 -16.08
N LEU A 391 -9.81 -13.51 -16.52
CA LEU A 391 -9.90 -14.96 -16.29
C LEU A 391 -9.08 -15.31 -15.04
N SER A 392 -9.75 -15.73 -13.99
CA SER A 392 -9.14 -16.14 -12.74
C SER A 392 -9.56 -17.53 -12.32
N GLY A 393 -8.73 -18.21 -11.58
CA GLY A 393 -9.03 -19.54 -11.07
C GLY A 393 -8.09 -20.00 -9.98
N THR A 394 -8.41 -21.18 -9.44
CA THR A 394 -7.58 -21.86 -8.44
C THR A 394 -7.52 -23.32 -8.79
N LEU A 395 -6.29 -23.84 -8.98
CA LEU A 395 -6.04 -25.28 -9.13
C LEU A 395 -6.25 -26.01 -7.80
N ASN A 396 -7.01 -27.10 -7.84
CA ASN A 396 -7.28 -27.96 -6.67
C ASN A 396 -6.21 -29.04 -6.47
N THR A 397 -4.99 -28.81 -6.97
CA THR A 397 -3.85 -29.71 -6.86
C THR A 397 -2.58 -28.93 -6.54
N PRO A 398 -1.63 -29.51 -5.78
CA PRO A 398 -0.33 -28.87 -5.56
C PRO A 398 0.40 -28.64 -6.88
N VAL A 399 1.08 -27.49 -6.98
CA VAL A 399 1.98 -27.12 -8.07
C VAL A 399 3.41 -26.99 -7.54
N ASP A 400 4.40 -27.13 -8.41
CA ASP A 400 5.78 -26.90 -8.00
C ASP A 400 5.98 -25.43 -7.63
N VAL A 401 6.89 -25.13 -6.70
CA VAL A 401 7.13 -23.77 -6.18
C VAL A 401 7.38 -22.77 -7.30
N ASP A 402 8.12 -23.15 -8.31
CA ASP A 402 8.55 -22.35 -9.46
C ASP A 402 7.72 -22.63 -10.74
N SER A 403 6.52 -23.21 -10.59
CA SER A 403 5.65 -23.52 -11.71
C SER A 403 4.96 -22.27 -12.26
N PRO A 404 5.22 -21.84 -13.51
CA PRO A 404 4.32 -20.96 -14.23
C PRO A 404 2.96 -21.64 -14.40
N ILE A 405 1.90 -20.85 -14.53
CA ILE A 405 0.55 -21.33 -14.84
C ILE A 405 0.15 -20.77 -16.20
N TYR A 406 -0.27 -21.65 -17.08
CA TYR A 406 -0.70 -21.28 -18.41
C TYR A 406 -2.18 -21.65 -18.63
N LEU A 407 -2.82 -20.92 -19.52
CA LEU A 407 -4.21 -21.11 -19.91
C LEU A 407 -4.29 -21.34 -21.39
N LEU A 408 -4.77 -22.49 -21.81
CA LEU A 408 -5.08 -22.75 -23.21
C LEU A 408 -6.54 -22.32 -23.45
N VAL A 409 -6.70 -21.24 -24.18
CA VAL A 409 -8.00 -20.64 -24.54
C VAL A 409 -8.09 -20.50 -26.07
N ASN A 410 -9.11 -21.08 -26.69
CA ASN A 410 -9.33 -21.01 -28.14
C ASN A 410 -8.09 -21.39 -28.97
N GLY A 411 -7.25 -22.33 -28.48
CA GLY A 411 -6.04 -22.79 -29.17
C GLY A 411 -4.80 -21.92 -28.94
N THR A 412 -4.90 -20.82 -28.20
CA THR A 412 -3.79 -19.97 -27.82
C THR A 412 -3.42 -20.21 -26.35
N VAL A 413 -2.11 -20.31 -26.05
CA VAL A 413 -1.61 -20.45 -24.71
C VAL A 413 -1.22 -19.09 -24.15
N TYR A 414 -1.80 -18.73 -23.03
CA TYR A 414 -1.51 -17.51 -22.28
C TYR A 414 -0.83 -17.84 -20.98
N GLU A 415 0.16 -17.07 -20.58
CA GLU A 415 0.76 -17.18 -19.24
C GLU A 415 0.03 -16.28 -18.25
N ALA A 416 -0.50 -16.89 -17.20
CA ALA A 416 -1.21 -16.18 -16.14
C ALA A 416 -0.25 -15.69 -15.05
N SER A 417 -0.59 -14.60 -14.38
CA SER A 417 0.05 -14.19 -13.14
C SER A 417 -0.36 -15.17 -12.02
N PRO A 418 0.58 -15.89 -11.39
CA PRO A 418 0.29 -16.88 -10.36
C PRO A 418 0.04 -16.19 -9.01
N VAL A 419 -1.03 -15.43 -8.90
CA VAL A 419 -1.38 -14.60 -7.73
C VAL A 419 -2.78 -14.91 -7.22
N GLY A 420 -2.99 -14.84 -5.93
CA GLY A 420 -4.25 -15.05 -5.23
C GLY A 420 -4.05 -15.47 -3.78
N GLU A 421 -5.11 -15.89 -3.12
CA GLU A 421 -5.09 -16.27 -1.70
C GLU A 421 -4.43 -17.64 -1.46
N THR A 422 -4.40 -18.50 -2.46
CA THR A 422 -3.85 -19.87 -2.38
C THR A 422 -2.73 -20.08 -3.36
N GLU A 423 -1.89 -21.10 -3.12
CA GLU A 423 -0.71 -21.41 -3.97
C GLU A 423 -1.07 -21.82 -5.40
N GLY A 424 -2.27 -22.38 -5.61
CA GLY A 424 -2.79 -22.74 -6.94
C GLY A 424 -3.56 -21.63 -7.65
N ALA A 425 -3.67 -20.44 -7.04
CA ALA A 425 -4.44 -19.35 -7.62
C ALA A 425 -3.68 -18.64 -8.73
N PHE A 426 -4.43 -18.10 -9.69
CA PHE A 426 -3.90 -17.37 -10.85
C PHE A 426 -4.91 -16.39 -11.42
N THR A 427 -4.41 -15.43 -12.18
CA THR A 427 -5.22 -14.45 -12.91
C THR A 427 -4.55 -14.09 -14.23
N ALA A 428 -5.33 -14.03 -15.30
CA ALA A 428 -4.91 -13.57 -16.61
C ALA A 428 -5.92 -12.54 -17.14
N TYR A 429 -5.44 -11.49 -17.81
CA TYR A 429 -6.30 -10.56 -18.52
C TYR A 429 -6.22 -10.84 -20.01
N LEU A 430 -7.36 -11.08 -20.66
CA LEU A 430 -7.51 -11.43 -22.05
C LEU A 430 -8.23 -10.31 -22.82
N SER A 431 -8.03 -10.26 -24.13
CA SER A 431 -8.77 -9.34 -25.03
C SER A 431 -10.20 -9.79 -25.31
N GLU A 432 -10.51 -11.07 -25.07
CA GLU A 432 -11.80 -11.67 -25.37
C GLU A 432 -12.26 -12.55 -24.20
N LYS A 433 -13.58 -12.72 -24.09
CA LYS A 433 -14.19 -13.58 -23.07
C LYS A 433 -13.83 -15.05 -23.32
N ALA A 434 -13.25 -15.68 -22.32
CA ALA A 434 -13.07 -17.12 -22.31
C ALA A 434 -14.35 -17.81 -21.78
N THR A 435 -14.91 -18.73 -22.54
CA THR A 435 -16.02 -19.57 -22.10
C THR A 435 -15.54 -20.91 -21.56
N GLN A 436 -14.40 -21.38 -22.07
CA GLN A 436 -13.71 -22.59 -21.65
C GLN A 436 -12.20 -22.36 -21.64
N ALA A 437 -11.50 -23.06 -20.77
CA ALA A 437 -10.04 -23.05 -20.73
C ALA A 437 -9.49 -24.37 -20.15
N GLU A 438 -8.32 -24.81 -20.63
CA GLU A 438 -7.50 -25.80 -19.97
C GLU A 438 -6.40 -25.08 -19.19
N VAL A 439 -6.06 -25.57 -18.00
CA VAL A 439 -4.95 -25.03 -17.18
C VAL A 439 -3.75 -25.95 -17.32
N LEU A 440 -2.60 -25.36 -17.68
CA LEU A 440 -1.33 -26.07 -17.75
C LEU A 440 -0.43 -25.59 -16.59
N TYR A 441 0.24 -26.52 -15.93
CA TYR A 441 1.08 -26.27 -14.75
C TYR A 441 2.17 -27.32 -14.62
N VAL A 442 3.20 -27.06 -13.85
CA VAL A 442 4.27 -28.04 -13.58
C VAL A 442 4.04 -28.68 -12.23
N ARG A 443 4.13 -30.01 -12.18
CA ARG A 443 4.05 -30.83 -10.98
C ARG A 443 5.10 -31.93 -11.03
N ASN A 444 5.96 -32.00 -10.02
CA ASN A 444 7.12 -32.94 -9.96
C ASN A 444 8.02 -32.84 -11.22
N GLY A 445 8.23 -31.62 -11.72
CA GLY A 445 9.02 -31.35 -12.94
C GLY A 445 8.35 -31.77 -14.26
N ILE A 446 7.07 -32.18 -14.26
CA ILE A 446 6.32 -32.61 -15.44
C ILE A 446 5.27 -31.57 -15.79
N LEU A 447 5.19 -31.18 -17.06
CA LEU A 447 4.11 -30.33 -17.55
C LEU A 447 2.82 -31.13 -17.59
N CYS A 448 1.86 -30.69 -16.80
CA CYS A 448 0.52 -31.28 -16.66
C CYS A 448 -0.52 -30.36 -17.29
N ARG A 449 -1.65 -30.93 -17.69
CA ARG A 449 -2.83 -30.16 -18.11
C ARG A 449 -4.12 -30.76 -17.55
N THR A 450 -5.09 -29.90 -17.31
CA THR A 450 -6.44 -30.29 -16.93
C THR A 450 -7.26 -30.69 -18.15
N THR A 451 -8.46 -31.19 -17.93
CA THR A 451 -9.48 -31.24 -19.00
C THR A 451 -9.97 -29.84 -19.32
N ASP A 452 -10.66 -29.68 -20.43
CA ASP A 452 -11.32 -28.43 -20.80
C ASP A 452 -12.45 -28.11 -19.81
N MET A 453 -12.37 -26.93 -19.17
CA MET A 453 -13.27 -26.52 -18.09
C MET A 453 -14.06 -25.27 -18.46
N THR A 454 -15.32 -25.25 -18.02
CA THR A 454 -16.21 -24.11 -18.28
C THR A 454 -15.91 -22.96 -17.31
N CYS A 455 -15.78 -21.75 -17.85
CA CYS A 455 -15.64 -20.54 -17.06
C CYS A 455 -17.03 -20.06 -16.59
N ILE A 456 -17.18 -19.87 -15.28
CA ILE A 456 -18.42 -19.39 -14.66
C ILE A 456 -18.38 -17.84 -14.61
N GLU A 457 -19.51 -17.18 -14.92
CA GLU A 457 -19.70 -15.80 -14.52
C GLU A 457 -20.06 -15.79 -13.02
N LYS A 458 -19.15 -15.39 -12.16
CA LYS A 458 -19.54 -15.06 -10.78
C LYS A 458 -20.45 -13.84 -10.87
N GLY A 459 -21.76 -14.04 -10.63
CA GLY A 459 -22.70 -12.93 -10.49
C GLY A 459 -22.16 -11.97 -9.44
N GLU A 460 -22.35 -10.66 -9.70
CA GLU A 460 -22.08 -9.61 -8.71
C GLU A 460 -22.74 -9.98 -7.39
N THR A 461 -21.95 -10.43 -6.44
CA THR A 461 -22.37 -10.42 -5.03
C THR A 461 -22.45 -8.95 -4.66
N ASN A 462 -23.68 -8.45 -4.64
CA ASN A 462 -24.02 -7.12 -4.12
C ASN A 462 -23.22 -6.87 -2.82
N ARG A 463 -22.33 -5.90 -2.89
CA ARG A 463 -21.72 -5.29 -1.71
C ARG A 463 -22.32 -3.92 -1.44
#